data_7156190586b5045b65331302dd923df8
#
_entry.id   7156190586b5045b65331302dd923df8
#
_cell.length_a   1.000
_cell.length_b   1.000
_cell.length_c   1.000
_cell.angle_alpha   90.00
_cell.angle_beta   90.00
_cell.angle_gamma   90.00
#
_symmetry.space_group_name_H-M   'P 1'
#
loop_
_entity.id
_entity.type
_entity.pdbx_description
1 polymer ?
#
loop_
_entity_poly.entity_id
_entity_poly.type
_entity_poly.pdbx_seq_one_letter_code
_entity_poly.pdbx_strand_id
1 'polypeptide(L)'
;ELGPGVMMKVNGRMGDHFRIRLNEIESSMVRQDQVEVLPLETLPPSYFINNISCGPGVGEDIVRIPYQELVPYAIQAQPDLNRIVITLYGVKTSSTWISHRKGRKIVDKITWQQTGPETYQVYVNLKTEKIWGYDLQPDGDIFSGGI
;
A
#
# COMPACT_ATOMS: atom_id res chain seq x y z
N GLU A 1 5.57 -0.29 5.56
CA GLU A 1 6.27 -1.57 5.72
C GLU A 1 7.12 -1.86 4.49
N LEU A 2 8.32 -2.39 4.71
CA LEU A 2 9.30 -2.66 3.68
C LEU A 2 9.53 -4.17 3.59
N GLY A 3 8.91 -4.81 2.60
CA GLY A 3 9.12 -6.22 2.34
C GLY A 3 10.31 -6.50 1.42
N PRO A 4 10.71 -7.78 1.26
CA PRO A 4 11.73 -8.16 0.30
C PRO A 4 11.35 -7.78 -1.14
N GLY A 5 12.32 -7.33 -1.92
CA GLY A 5 12.12 -6.97 -3.33
C GLY A 5 11.62 -5.54 -3.58
N VAL A 6 11.37 -4.75 -2.54
CA VAL A 6 11.01 -3.34 -2.69
C VAL A 6 12.23 -2.54 -3.13
N MET A 7 12.11 -1.80 -4.24
CA MET A 7 13.14 -0.87 -4.70
C MET A 7 12.89 0.52 -4.15
N MET A 8 13.93 1.17 -3.67
CA MET A 8 13.84 2.48 -3.01
C MET A 8 15.00 3.37 -3.43
N LYS A 9 14.75 4.67 -3.45
CA LYS A 9 15.79 5.67 -3.68
C LYS A 9 16.48 6.03 -2.38
N VAL A 10 17.81 5.89 -2.37
CA VAL A 10 18.66 6.35 -1.27
C VAL A 10 18.96 7.83 -1.46
N ASN A 11 18.70 8.65 -0.45
CA ASN A 11 18.96 10.08 -0.48
C ASN A 11 19.89 10.57 0.66
N GLY A 12 20.48 9.64 1.39
CA GLY A 12 21.43 9.96 2.44
C GLY A 12 21.97 8.72 3.13
N ARG A 13 22.95 8.95 3.99
CA ARG A 13 23.60 7.93 4.81
C ARG A 13 23.83 8.48 6.21
N MET A 14 23.57 7.63 7.21
CA MET A 14 23.88 7.96 8.61
C MET A 14 24.45 6.70 9.28
N GLY A 15 25.77 6.69 9.51
CA GLY A 15 26.47 5.53 10.06
C GLY A 15 26.31 4.31 9.14
N ASP A 16 25.75 3.23 9.67
CA ASP A 16 25.46 1.97 8.98
C ASP A 16 24.04 1.89 8.39
N HIS A 17 23.34 3.03 8.34
CA HIS A 17 22.00 3.15 7.79
C HIS A 17 21.97 4.01 6.54
N PHE A 18 21.12 3.60 5.56
CA PHE A 18 20.72 4.45 4.46
C PHE A 18 19.42 5.17 4.81
N ARG A 19 19.34 6.45 4.45
CA ARG A 19 18.09 7.19 4.43
C ARG A 19 17.44 6.97 3.08
N ILE A 20 16.25 6.39 3.09
CA ILE A 20 15.48 6.10 1.89
C ILE A 20 14.30 7.07 1.79
N ARG A 21 13.99 7.47 0.55
CA ARG A 21 12.85 8.32 0.26
C ARG A 21 11.63 7.47 0.00
N LEU A 22 10.55 7.71 0.74
CA LEU A 22 9.27 7.05 0.55
C LEU A 22 8.39 7.82 -0.43
N ASN A 23 8.27 9.12 -0.24
CA ASN A 23 7.55 10.03 -1.12
C ASN A 23 8.22 11.42 -1.12
N GLU A 24 7.53 12.44 -1.58
CA GLU A 24 8.02 13.81 -1.70
C GLU A 24 8.44 14.47 -0.38
N ILE A 25 7.92 13.98 0.75
CA ILE A 25 8.17 14.58 2.08
C ILE A 25 8.63 13.58 3.14
N GLU A 26 8.37 12.29 2.96
CA GLU A 26 8.66 11.26 3.95
C GLU A 26 9.90 10.46 3.59
N SER A 27 10.70 10.17 4.60
CA SER A 27 11.88 9.33 4.51
C SER A 27 11.90 8.33 5.66
N SER A 28 12.65 7.25 5.49
CA SER A 28 12.86 6.24 6.51
C SER A 28 14.32 5.81 6.50
N MET A 29 14.72 5.05 7.52
CA MET A 29 16.07 4.51 7.64
C MET A 29 16.05 3.01 7.45
N VAL A 30 17.05 2.46 6.77
CA VAL A 30 17.25 1.02 6.60
C VAL A 30 18.72 0.69 6.82
N ARG A 31 18.98 -0.46 7.44
CA ARG A 31 20.36 -0.92 7.63
C ARG A 31 20.99 -1.33 6.32
N GLN A 32 22.26 -0.99 6.12
CA GLN A 32 22.98 -1.31 4.89
C GLN A 32 23.12 -2.81 4.64
N ASP A 33 23.17 -3.62 5.71
CA ASP A 33 23.28 -5.07 5.63
C ASP A 33 21.96 -5.77 5.24
N GLN A 34 20.86 -5.04 5.18
CA GLN A 34 19.54 -5.56 4.81
C GLN A 34 19.14 -5.22 3.39
N VAL A 35 19.99 -4.54 2.65
CA VAL A 35 19.68 -4.06 1.30
C VAL A 35 20.84 -4.34 0.34
N GLU A 36 20.52 -4.43 -0.94
CA GLU A 36 21.48 -4.48 -2.04
C GLU A 36 21.46 -3.15 -2.79
N VAL A 37 22.62 -2.55 -2.99
CA VAL A 37 22.75 -1.33 -3.78
C VAL A 37 22.82 -1.69 -5.26
N LEU A 38 21.86 -1.21 -6.01
CA LEU A 38 21.79 -1.45 -7.46
C LEU A 38 22.70 -0.50 -8.24
N PRO A 39 23.11 -0.86 -9.48
CA PRO A 39 23.88 0.02 -10.35
C PRO A 39 23.21 1.37 -10.57
N LEU A 40 23.99 2.43 -10.74
CA LEU A 40 23.47 3.81 -10.91
C LEU A 40 22.54 3.98 -12.13
N GLU A 41 22.77 3.21 -13.18
CA GLU A 41 21.94 3.21 -14.38
C GLU A 41 20.65 2.39 -14.27
N THR A 42 20.36 1.81 -13.10
CA THR A 42 19.12 1.07 -12.88
C THR A 42 17.92 2.01 -13.02
N LEU A 43 17.01 1.68 -13.93
CA LEU A 43 15.81 2.46 -14.14
C LEU A 43 14.92 2.40 -12.90
N PRO A 44 14.35 3.54 -12.46
CA PRO A 44 13.40 3.52 -11.36
C PRO A 44 12.16 2.72 -11.75
N PRO A 45 11.57 1.96 -10.80
CA PRO A 45 10.36 1.22 -11.08
C PRO A 45 9.18 2.15 -11.37
N SER A 46 8.26 1.66 -12.18
CA SER A 46 7.01 2.36 -12.48
C SER A 46 5.88 1.72 -11.69
N TYR A 47 5.25 2.48 -10.83
CA TYR A 47 4.18 2.02 -9.97
C TYR A 47 2.87 2.71 -10.35
N PHE A 48 1.88 1.90 -10.73
CA PHE A 48 0.51 2.38 -10.91
C PHE A 48 -0.48 1.29 -10.51
N ILE A 49 -1.67 1.71 -10.07
CA ILE A 49 -2.74 0.83 -9.63
C ILE A 49 -3.91 0.98 -10.58
N ASN A 50 -4.21 -0.05 -11.34
CA ASN A 50 -5.28 -0.04 -12.33
C ASN A 50 -6.64 -0.40 -11.76
N ASN A 51 -6.68 -1.38 -10.84
CA ASN A 51 -7.93 -1.84 -10.27
C ASN A 51 -7.76 -2.31 -8.83
N ILE A 52 -8.82 -2.17 -8.08
CA ILE A 52 -8.96 -2.69 -6.72
C ILE A 52 -10.26 -3.46 -6.68
N SER A 53 -10.27 -4.62 -6.06
CA SER A 53 -11.48 -5.41 -5.87
C SER A 53 -11.73 -5.70 -4.40
N CYS A 54 -13.01 -5.80 -4.05
CA CYS A 54 -13.43 -6.22 -2.73
C CYS A 54 -14.58 -7.21 -2.84
N GLY A 55 -14.51 -8.30 -2.11
CA GLY A 55 -15.54 -9.32 -2.10
C GLY A 55 -15.59 -10.09 -0.80
N PRO A 56 -16.64 -10.93 -0.63
CA PRO A 56 -16.77 -11.75 0.56
C PRO A 56 -15.75 -12.87 0.58
N GLY A 57 -15.22 -13.17 1.76
CA GLY A 57 -14.41 -14.33 2.09
C GLY A 57 -15.05 -15.15 3.20
N VAL A 58 -14.31 -16.12 3.72
CA VAL A 58 -14.78 -16.96 4.82
C VAL A 58 -14.51 -16.24 6.14
N GLY A 59 -15.56 -15.69 6.75
CA GLY A 59 -15.46 -14.94 8.00
C GLY A 59 -14.88 -13.53 7.88
N GLU A 60 -14.61 -13.07 6.67
CA GLU A 60 -14.02 -11.76 6.41
C GLU A 60 -14.44 -11.22 5.04
N ASP A 61 -14.24 -9.95 4.80
CA ASP A 61 -14.24 -9.37 3.45
C ASP A 61 -12.79 -9.24 2.97
N ILE A 62 -12.55 -9.52 1.71
CA ILE A 62 -11.20 -9.55 1.14
C ILE A 62 -11.06 -8.40 0.15
N VAL A 63 -10.05 -7.58 0.38
CA VAL A 63 -9.61 -6.50 -0.52
C VAL A 63 -8.37 -6.96 -1.27
N ARG A 64 -8.34 -6.77 -2.60
CA ARG A 64 -7.21 -7.10 -3.47
C ARG A 64 -6.78 -5.90 -4.26
N ILE A 65 -5.48 -5.61 -4.19
CA ILE A 65 -4.82 -4.51 -4.90
C ILE A 65 -3.68 -5.09 -5.73
N PRO A 66 -3.88 -5.39 -7.02
CA PRO A 66 -2.80 -5.87 -7.89
C PRO A 66 -1.74 -4.78 -8.11
N TYR A 67 -0.48 -5.18 -8.17
CA TYR A 67 0.65 -4.30 -8.43
C TYR A 67 1.64 -4.95 -9.41
N GLN A 68 2.41 -4.15 -10.14
CA GLN A 68 3.46 -4.65 -11.03
C GLN A 68 4.75 -4.92 -10.26
N GLU A 69 5.08 -4.03 -9.35
CA GLU A 69 6.23 -4.15 -8.48
C GLU A 69 5.84 -3.79 -7.05
N LEU A 70 6.43 -4.48 -6.08
CA LEU A 70 6.14 -4.27 -4.67
C LEU A 70 6.58 -2.87 -4.25
N VAL A 71 5.69 -2.13 -3.62
CA VAL A 71 5.93 -0.77 -3.13
C VAL A 71 5.97 -0.74 -1.60
N PRO A 72 6.66 0.25 -1.01
CA PRO A 72 6.48 0.54 0.40
C PRO A 72 5.03 0.89 0.70
N TYR A 73 4.49 0.38 1.79
CA TYR A 73 3.11 0.65 2.17
C TYR A 73 2.95 0.83 3.68
N ALA A 74 1.89 1.51 4.07
CA ALA A 74 1.44 1.61 5.45
C ALA A 74 -0.06 1.35 5.52
N ILE A 75 -0.51 0.78 6.62
CA ILE A 75 -1.92 0.56 6.88
C ILE A 75 -2.27 1.14 8.25
N GLN A 76 -3.36 1.89 8.32
CA GLN A 76 -3.80 2.56 9.53
C GLN A 76 -5.32 2.56 9.63
N ALA A 77 -5.82 2.18 10.82
CA ALA A 77 -7.22 2.34 11.14
C ALA A 77 -7.52 3.79 11.52
N GLN A 78 -8.64 4.29 11.04
CA GLN A 78 -9.21 5.58 11.44
C GLN A 78 -10.62 5.35 12.00
N PRO A 79 -10.75 4.98 13.29
CA PRO A 79 -12.03 4.62 13.89
C PRO A 79 -13.06 5.74 13.83
N ASP A 80 -12.64 6.99 14.03
CA ASP A 80 -13.52 8.16 14.00
C ASP A 80 -14.19 8.39 12.63
N LEU A 81 -13.54 7.93 11.57
CA LEU A 81 -14.05 8.01 10.19
C LEU A 81 -14.58 6.66 9.69
N ASN A 82 -14.60 5.67 10.55
CA ASN A 82 -15.07 4.32 10.26
C ASN A 82 -14.43 3.71 9.00
N ARG A 83 -13.11 3.82 8.90
CA ARG A 83 -12.35 3.36 7.74
C ARG A 83 -10.95 2.87 8.09
N ILE A 84 -10.38 2.14 7.15
CA ILE A 84 -8.96 1.76 7.14
C ILE A 84 -8.31 2.48 5.96
N VAL A 85 -7.15 3.07 6.17
CA VAL A 85 -6.36 3.76 5.14
C VAL A 85 -5.14 2.92 4.81
N ILE A 86 -4.97 2.62 3.53
CA ILE A 86 -3.77 1.98 2.98
C ILE A 86 -3.03 3.05 2.18
N THR A 87 -1.81 3.36 2.58
CA THR A 87 -0.95 4.31 1.87
C THR A 87 0.09 3.54 1.08
N LEU A 88 0.15 3.79 -0.22
CA LEU A 88 1.13 3.21 -1.14
C LEU A 88 2.08 4.31 -1.59
N TYR A 89 3.36 4.13 -1.30
CA TYR A 89 4.40 5.12 -1.59
C TYR A 89 5.01 4.88 -2.96
N GLY A 90 5.25 5.96 -3.71
CA GLY A 90 5.83 5.90 -5.05
C GLY A 90 4.82 5.60 -6.17
N VAL A 91 3.55 5.44 -5.84
CA VAL A 91 2.49 5.15 -6.81
C VAL A 91 1.95 6.44 -7.42
N LYS A 92 1.85 6.43 -8.75
CA LYS A 92 1.20 7.49 -9.56
C LYS A 92 0.12 6.85 -10.40
N THR A 93 -1.09 7.35 -10.30
CA THR A 93 -2.18 6.87 -11.13
C THR A 93 -3.14 8.00 -11.50
N SER A 94 -3.68 7.93 -12.70
CA SER A 94 -4.72 8.85 -13.15
C SER A 94 -6.12 8.28 -12.98
N SER A 95 -6.23 6.96 -12.90
CA SER A 95 -7.52 6.29 -12.74
C SER A 95 -7.35 4.90 -12.15
N THR A 96 -8.28 4.52 -11.31
CA THR A 96 -8.36 3.17 -10.73
C THR A 96 -9.81 2.69 -10.79
N TRP A 97 -10.03 1.53 -11.37
CA TRP A 97 -11.33 0.84 -11.31
C TRP A 97 -11.49 0.16 -9.96
N ILE A 98 -12.65 0.33 -9.36
CA ILE A 98 -12.99 -0.36 -8.11
C ILE A 98 -14.18 -1.27 -8.35
N SER A 99 -13.99 -2.55 -8.05
CA SER A 99 -15.02 -3.58 -8.17
C SER A 99 -15.48 -4.04 -6.80
N HIS A 100 -16.78 -3.95 -6.56
CA HIS A 100 -17.40 -4.41 -5.33
C HIS A 100 -18.28 -5.61 -5.61
N ARG A 101 -17.92 -6.79 -5.12
CA ARG A 101 -18.76 -7.98 -5.19
C ARG A 101 -19.84 -7.94 -4.12
N LYS A 102 -21.02 -8.46 -4.46
CA LYS A 102 -22.14 -8.60 -3.51
C LYS A 102 -21.78 -9.59 -2.39
N GLY A 103 -22.43 -9.44 -1.25
CA GLY A 103 -22.24 -10.34 -0.12
C GLY A 103 -21.19 -9.90 0.90
N ARG A 104 -20.60 -8.74 0.72
CA ARG A 104 -19.69 -8.15 1.71
C ARG A 104 -20.46 -7.84 2.99
N LYS A 105 -19.88 -8.17 4.12
CA LYS A 105 -20.50 -7.98 5.45
C LYS A 105 -19.93 -6.78 6.20
N ILE A 106 -18.69 -6.45 5.98
CA ILE A 106 -17.91 -5.49 6.76
C ILE A 106 -17.57 -4.26 5.93
N VAL A 107 -17.09 -4.43 4.70
CA VAL A 107 -16.71 -3.34 3.81
C VAL A 107 -17.94 -2.77 3.11
N ASP A 108 -18.15 -1.46 3.27
CA ASP A 108 -19.18 -0.72 2.54
C ASP A 108 -18.70 -0.40 1.13
N LYS A 109 -17.69 0.43 1.01
CA LYS A 109 -17.11 0.80 -0.28
C LYS A 109 -15.62 1.11 -0.14
N ILE A 110 -14.92 1.00 -1.26
CA ILE A 110 -13.53 1.42 -1.40
C ILE A 110 -13.49 2.68 -2.24
N THR A 111 -12.71 3.65 -1.80
CA THR A 111 -12.37 4.86 -2.54
C THR A 111 -10.87 5.03 -2.57
N TRP A 112 -10.37 5.92 -3.42
CA TRP A 112 -8.94 6.19 -3.53
C TRP A 112 -8.68 7.65 -3.80
N GLN A 113 -7.46 8.09 -3.49
CA GLN A 113 -7.01 9.46 -3.77
C GLN A 113 -5.50 9.50 -4.00
N GLN A 114 -5.08 10.22 -5.03
CA GLN A 114 -3.68 10.60 -5.20
C GLN A 114 -3.47 11.89 -4.37
N THR A 115 -2.93 11.73 -3.17
CA THR A 115 -2.78 12.84 -2.21
C THR A 115 -1.53 13.68 -2.46
N GLY A 116 -0.59 13.16 -3.23
CA GLY A 116 0.63 13.85 -3.64
C GLY A 116 1.22 13.19 -4.88
N PRO A 117 2.31 13.72 -5.46
CA PRO A 117 2.91 13.17 -6.68
C PRO A 117 3.35 11.71 -6.58
N GLU A 118 3.66 11.25 -5.37
CA GLU A 118 4.16 9.90 -5.11
C GLU A 118 3.46 9.25 -3.91
N THR A 119 2.26 9.72 -3.56
CA THR A 119 1.47 9.19 -2.45
C THR A 119 0.07 8.86 -2.91
N TYR A 120 -0.27 7.60 -2.84
CA TYR A 120 -1.58 7.07 -3.23
C TYR A 120 -2.24 6.43 -2.01
N GLN A 121 -3.47 6.84 -1.72
CA GLN A 121 -4.22 6.29 -0.59
C GLN A 121 -5.47 5.57 -1.06
N VAL A 122 -5.69 4.41 -0.45
CA VAL A 122 -6.90 3.60 -0.60
C VAL A 122 -7.67 3.66 0.71
N TYR A 123 -8.93 4.03 0.63
CA TYR A 123 -9.82 4.11 1.79
C TYR A 123 -10.80 2.95 1.75
N VAL A 124 -10.69 2.07 2.73
CA VAL A 124 -11.64 0.97 2.95
C VAL A 124 -12.67 1.43 3.96
N ASN A 125 -13.82 1.88 3.47
CA ASN A 125 -14.91 2.39 4.32
C ASN A 125 -15.75 1.21 4.82
N LEU A 126 -16.05 1.20 6.13
CA LEU A 126 -16.68 0.08 6.81
C LEU A 126 -18.18 0.34 7.04
N LYS A 127 -18.97 -0.72 7.03
CA LYS A 127 -20.42 -0.67 7.32
C LYS A 127 -20.71 -0.49 8.81
N THR A 128 -19.77 -0.88 9.67
CA THR A 128 -19.92 -0.88 11.12
C THR A 128 -18.92 0.04 11.77
N GLU A 129 -19.27 0.61 12.92
CA GLU A 129 -18.37 1.46 13.70
C GLU A 129 -17.25 0.68 14.39
N LYS A 130 -17.31 -0.64 14.37
CA LYS A 130 -16.35 -1.50 15.03
C LYS A 130 -15.38 -2.11 14.04
N ILE A 131 -14.10 -1.85 14.24
CA ILE A 131 -13.01 -2.49 13.51
C ILE A 131 -12.61 -3.74 14.28
N TRP A 132 -12.96 -4.91 13.72
CA TRP A 132 -12.71 -6.21 14.35
C TRP A 132 -11.28 -6.69 14.24
N GLY A 133 -10.61 -6.28 13.20
CA GLY A 133 -9.26 -6.67 12.88
C GLY A 133 -9.05 -6.58 11.38
N TYR A 134 -7.81 -6.42 10.97
CA TYR A 134 -7.43 -6.34 9.57
C TYR A 134 -6.00 -6.81 9.39
N ASP A 135 -5.73 -7.33 8.21
CA ASP A 135 -4.41 -7.74 7.79
C ASP A 135 -4.22 -7.37 6.31
N LEU A 136 -3.00 -7.01 5.94
CA LEU A 136 -2.64 -6.74 4.56
C LEU A 136 -1.24 -7.29 4.31
N GLN A 137 -1.14 -8.19 3.35
CA GLN A 137 0.12 -8.83 3.00
C GLN A 137 0.31 -8.85 1.49
N PRO A 138 1.56 -8.71 1.03
CA PRO A 138 1.89 -9.04 -0.34
C PRO A 138 1.72 -10.55 -0.55
N ASP A 139 1.02 -10.91 -1.61
CA ASP A 139 0.79 -12.30 -2.02
C ASP A 139 1.02 -12.38 -3.54
N GLY A 140 2.23 -12.79 -3.93
CA GLY A 140 2.64 -12.78 -5.32
C GLY A 140 2.72 -11.34 -5.88
N ASP A 141 1.85 -11.01 -6.80
CA ASP A 141 1.71 -9.70 -7.45
C ASP A 141 0.48 -8.90 -6.96
N ILE A 142 -0.07 -9.28 -5.83
CA ILE A 142 -1.29 -8.69 -5.25
C ILE A 142 -1.08 -8.41 -3.77
N PHE A 143 -1.46 -7.20 -3.31
CA PHE A 143 -1.78 -7.00 -1.91
C PHE A 143 -3.14 -7.61 -1.63
N SER A 144 -3.22 -8.52 -0.67
CA SER A 144 -4.46 -9.14 -0.24
C SER A 144 -4.65 -8.94 1.25
N GLY A 145 -5.82 -8.51 1.65
CA GLY A 145 -6.13 -8.25 3.04
C GLY A 145 -7.53 -8.68 3.41
N GLY A 146 -7.66 -9.23 4.61
CA GLY A 146 -8.92 -9.59 5.25
C GLY A 146 -9.33 -8.57 6.31
N ILE A 147 -10.61 -8.31 6.43
CA ILE A 147 -11.22 -7.40 7.42
C ILE A 147 -12.38 -8.09 8.11
#